data_bfd31d3209a0cfb3077036bcb071e96b
#
_entry.id   bfd31d3209a0cfb3077036bcb071e96b
#
_cell.length_a   1.000
_cell.length_b   1.000
_cell.length_c   1.000
_cell.angle_alpha   90.00
_cell.angle_beta   90.00
_cell.angle_gamma   90.00
#
_symmetry.space_group_name_H-M   'P 1'
#
loop_
_entity.id
_entity.type
_entity.pdbx_description
1 polymer ?
#
loop_
_entity_poly.entity_id
_entity_poly.type
_entity_poly.pdbx_seq_one_letter_code
_entity_poly.pdbx_strand_id
1 'polypeptide(L)'
;MLTKEFHEVISHEGIVSIVSWAKVEPHVVNTWNSYLIIPDDKTILIPAAGMRKTQANTEVNSRVKLTVGSKEAQGKKMGRGFLIEGNAEFLPSGPLYDQMKAKCPFTSRVLVVTVSSIEKTL
;
A
#
# COMPACT_ATOMS: atom_id res chain seq x y z
N MET A 1 -8.69 -11.71 4.65
CA MET A 1 -8.69 -10.27 4.90
C MET A 1 -8.64 -9.45 3.61
N LEU A 2 -7.60 -9.57 2.80
CA LEU A 2 -7.61 -8.98 1.47
C LEU A 2 -8.44 -9.85 0.55
N THR A 3 -9.62 -9.37 0.17
CA THR A 3 -10.66 -10.14 -0.48
C THR A 3 -10.48 -10.20 -1.99
N LYS A 4 -11.28 -11.05 -2.63
CA LYS A 4 -11.36 -11.13 -4.08
C LYS A 4 -11.72 -9.76 -4.69
N GLU A 5 -12.60 -9.01 -4.03
CA GLU A 5 -13.01 -7.69 -4.50
C GLU A 5 -11.86 -6.68 -4.45
N PHE A 6 -11.04 -6.75 -3.40
CA PHE A 6 -9.82 -5.95 -3.32
C PHE A 6 -8.89 -6.24 -4.50
N HIS A 7 -8.65 -7.53 -4.79
CA HIS A 7 -7.81 -7.93 -5.92
C HIS A 7 -8.36 -7.45 -7.25
N GLU A 8 -9.67 -7.45 -7.41
CA GLU A 8 -10.31 -6.93 -8.61
C GLU A 8 -10.02 -5.42 -8.77
N VAL A 9 -10.13 -4.66 -7.69
CA VAL A 9 -9.88 -3.22 -7.72
C VAL A 9 -8.43 -2.93 -8.14
N ILE A 10 -7.46 -3.58 -7.52
CA ILE A 10 -6.05 -3.28 -7.82
C ILE A 10 -5.58 -3.88 -9.15
N SER A 11 -6.38 -4.71 -9.79
CA SER A 11 -6.09 -5.19 -11.14
C SER A 11 -6.27 -4.10 -12.20
N HIS A 12 -6.95 -3.02 -11.83
CA HIS A 12 -7.09 -1.82 -12.66
C HIS A 12 -6.21 -0.71 -12.08
N GLU A 13 -5.69 0.16 -12.94
CA GLU A 13 -4.82 1.23 -12.45
C GLU A 13 -5.60 2.23 -11.62
N GLY A 14 -4.92 2.78 -10.63
CA GLY A 14 -5.45 3.76 -9.71
C GLY A 14 -4.37 4.20 -8.74
N ILE A 15 -4.60 5.32 -8.09
CA ILE A 15 -3.67 5.87 -7.11
C ILE A 15 -3.88 5.16 -5.78
N VAL A 16 -2.77 4.79 -5.15
CA VAL A 16 -2.75 4.31 -3.76
C VAL A 16 -2.25 5.48 -2.91
N SER A 17 -3.04 5.92 -1.95
CA SER A 17 -2.59 6.94 -1.00
C SER A 17 -2.09 6.26 0.27
N ILE A 18 -0.96 6.73 0.78
CA ILE A 18 -0.35 6.21 2.01
C ILE A 18 -0.28 7.36 3.01
N VAL A 19 -0.95 7.19 4.15
CA VAL A 19 -0.99 8.18 5.22
C VAL A 19 -0.20 7.66 6.40
N SER A 20 0.79 8.43 6.82
CA SER A 20 1.59 8.16 8.02
C SER A 20 1.58 9.37 8.93
N TRP A 21 1.79 9.15 10.21
CA TRP A 21 1.86 10.23 11.19
C TRP A 21 2.74 9.80 12.36
N ALA A 22 3.34 10.77 12.99
CA ALA A 22 4.13 10.52 14.20
C ALA A 22 3.62 11.44 15.31
N LYS A 23 4.22 12.62 15.47
CA LYS A 23 3.88 13.52 16.57
C LYS A 23 3.00 14.68 16.19
N VAL A 24 3.07 15.15 14.95
CA VAL A 24 2.46 16.41 14.57
C VAL A 24 1.34 16.18 13.57
N GLU A 25 1.63 16.17 12.31
CA GLU A 25 0.60 16.14 11.29
C GLU A 25 0.77 14.96 10.33
N PRO A 26 -0.33 14.53 9.70
CA PRO A 26 -0.25 13.42 8.74
C PRO A 26 0.60 13.81 7.54
N HIS A 27 1.33 12.84 7.03
CA HIS A 27 2.08 12.93 5.79
C HIS A 27 1.46 11.97 4.79
N VAL A 28 1.26 12.44 3.55
CA VAL A 28 0.58 11.65 2.52
C VAL A 28 1.48 11.54 1.30
N VAL A 29 1.64 10.33 0.81
CA VAL A 29 2.33 10.05 -0.46
C VAL A 29 1.48 9.12 -1.29
N ASN A 30 1.81 9.02 -2.58
CA ASN A 30 1.08 8.18 -3.53
C ASN A 30 1.97 7.10 -4.11
N THR A 31 1.35 5.98 -4.45
CA THR A 31 1.91 4.97 -5.33
C THR A 31 0.79 4.52 -6.28
N TRP A 32 0.97 3.41 -6.99
CA TRP A 32 0.02 2.95 -7.99
C TRP A 32 -0.44 1.53 -7.70
N ASN A 33 -1.70 1.23 -8.04
CA ASN A 33 -2.23 -0.13 -7.89
C ASN A 33 -1.33 -1.17 -8.58
N SER A 34 -0.83 -0.85 -9.76
CA SER A 34 -0.01 -1.77 -10.55
C SER A 34 1.36 -2.07 -9.93
N TYR A 35 1.80 -1.28 -8.96
CA TYR A 35 3.08 -1.50 -8.28
C TYR A 35 2.97 -2.46 -7.09
N LEU A 36 1.76 -2.73 -6.63
CA LEU A 36 1.56 -3.54 -5.42
C LEU A 36 1.84 -5.01 -5.70
N ILE A 37 2.41 -5.69 -4.70
CA ILE A 37 2.50 -7.15 -4.67
C ILE A 37 1.76 -7.61 -3.42
N ILE A 38 0.91 -8.62 -3.56
CA ILE A 38 0.10 -9.15 -2.48
C ILE A 38 0.52 -10.62 -2.26
N PRO A 39 1.53 -10.88 -1.40
CA PRO A 39 2.03 -12.24 -1.23
C PRO A 39 1.07 -13.17 -0.49
N ASP A 40 0.20 -12.60 0.34
CA ASP A 40 -0.82 -13.36 1.06
C ASP A 40 -2.00 -12.44 1.38
N ASP A 41 -3.01 -12.92 2.11
CA ASP A 41 -4.24 -12.16 2.36
C ASP A 41 -4.10 -11.08 3.43
N LYS A 42 -2.90 -10.89 3.99
CA LYS A 42 -2.65 -9.90 5.05
C LYS A 42 -1.54 -8.93 4.73
N THR A 43 -0.85 -9.09 3.62
CA THR A 43 0.37 -8.35 3.36
C THR A 43 0.29 -7.60 2.04
N ILE A 44 0.68 -6.33 2.07
CA ILE A 44 0.81 -5.51 0.88
C ILE A 44 2.25 -5.04 0.79
N LEU A 45 2.90 -5.31 -0.35
CA LEU A 45 4.25 -4.83 -0.62
C LEU A 45 4.19 -3.63 -1.54
N ILE A 46 4.93 -2.59 -1.21
CA ILE A 46 4.95 -1.33 -1.95
C ILE A 46 6.41 -0.96 -2.24
N PRO A 47 6.77 -0.63 -3.49
CA PRO A 47 8.14 -0.21 -3.77
C PRO A 47 8.39 1.20 -3.25
N ALA A 48 9.50 1.38 -2.54
CA ALA A 48 9.90 2.69 -2.03
C ALA A 48 11.21 3.10 -2.67
N ALA A 49 11.21 4.24 -3.34
CA ALA A 49 12.42 4.90 -3.82
C ALA A 49 12.72 6.11 -2.93
N GLY A 50 11.78 7.02 -2.81
CA GLY A 50 11.82 8.11 -1.84
C GLY A 50 11.19 7.69 -0.51
N MET A 51 10.06 8.31 -0.17
CA MET A 51 9.29 8.00 1.05
C MET A 51 10.09 8.16 2.35
N ARG A 52 11.04 9.09 2.39
CA ARG A 52 11.88 9.28 3.58
C ARG A 52 11.10 9.76 4.79
N LYS A 53 10.15 10.68 4.57
CA LYS A 53 9.29 11.18 5.64
C LYS A 53 8.35 10.09 6.14
N THR A 54 7.79 9.30 5.21
CA THR A 54 6.95 8.16 5.55
C THR A 54 7.72 7.18 6.43
N GLN A 55 8.95 6.85 6.04
CA GLN A 55 9.79 5.94 6.81
C GLN A 55 10.09 6.50 8.20
N ALA A 56 10.44 7.77 8.30
CA ALA A 56 10.72 8.40 9.59
C ALA A 56 9.48 8.34 10.51
N ASN A 57 8.31 8.60 9.96
CA ASN A 57 7.06 8.51 10.73
C ASN A 57 6.81 7.09 11.23
N THR A 58 6.99 6.08 10.35
CA THR A 58 6.68 4.70 10.71
C THR A 58 7.69 4.10 11.70
N GLU A 59 8.88 4.69 11.81
CA GLU A 59 9.84 4.31 12.84
C GLU A 59 9.43 4.78 14.23
N VAL A 60 8.61 5.82 14.30
CA VAL A 60 8.05 6.32 15.56
C VAL A 60 6.69 5.68 15.83
N ASN A 61 5.84 5.59 14.81
CA ASN A 61 4.51 5.01 14.89
C ASN A 61 4.30 4.15 13.65
N SER A 62 4.30 2.84 13.82
CA SER A 62 4.23 1.91 12.67
C SER A 62 2.88 1.89 11.98
N ARG A 63 1.84 2.48 12.56
CA ARG A 63 0.50 2.47 11.95
C ARG A 63 0.48 3.33 10.69
N VAL A 64 -0.21 2.80 9.68
CA VAL A 64 -0.47 3.53 8.43
C VAL A 64 -1.91 3.31 8.01
N LYS A 65 -2.40 4.25 7.19
CA LYS A 65 -3.66 4.09 6.48
C LYS A 65 -3.37 4.16 4.99
N LEU A 66 -3.99 3.28 4.24
CA LEU A 66 -3.91 3.28 2.79
C LEU A 66 -5.29 3.42 2.21
N THR A 67 -5.40 4.10 1.07
CA THR A 67 -6.59 3.99 0.25
C THR A 67 -6.21 3.44 -1.10
N VAL A 68 -7.03 2.54 -1.62
CA VAL A 68 -6.92 2.04 -2.99
C VAL A 68 -8.25 2.24 -3.66
N GLY A 69 -8.24 2.40 -4.96
CA GLY A 69 -9.47 2.54 -5.69
C GLY A 69 -9.25 2.44 -7.17
N SER A 70 -10.31 2.14 -7.90
CA SER A 70 -10.34 2.25 -9.34
C SER A 70 -11.76 2.53 -9.79
N LYS A 71 -11.89 3.47 -10.70
CA LYS A 71 -13.16 3.76 -11.34
C LYS A 71 -13.55 2.66 -12.31
N GLU A 72 -12.57 1.88 -12.74
CA GLU A 72 -12.75 0.81 -13.74
C GLU A 72 -13.13 -0.53 -13.13
N ALA A 73 -13.34 -0.60 -11.81
CA ALA A 73 -13.73 -1.84 -11.14
C ALA A 73 -15.03 -2.37 -11.76
N GLN A 74 -15.01 -3.64 -12.13
CA GLN A 74 -16.06 -4.26 -12.92
C GLN A 74 -17.42 -4.17 -12.24
N GLY A 75 -18.45 -3.78 -13.03
CA GLY A 75 -19.82 -3.75 -12.58
C GLY A 75 -20.18 -2.58 -11.66
N LYS A 76 -19.28 -1.61 -11.48
CA LYS A 76 -19.51 -0.48 -10.57
C LYS A 76 -19.37 0.84 -11.32
N LYS A 77 -20.48 1.57 -11.43
CA LYS A 77 -20.50 2.86 -12.16
C LYS A 77 -19.66 3.94 -11.48
N MET A 78 -19.60 3.92 -10.15
CA MET A 78 -18.83 4.89 -9.37
C MET A 78 -17.42 4.39 -9.04
N GLY A 79 -17.07 3.21 -9.55
CA GLY A 79 -15.84 2.57 -9.17
C GLY A 79 -15.96 1.89 -7.79
N ARG A 80 -14.82 1.49 -7.26
CA ARG A 80 -14.76 0.84 -5.96
C ARG A 80 -13.49 1.29 -5.24
N GLY A 81 -13.59 1.50 -3.94
CA GLY A 81 -12.46 1.89 -3.12
C GLY A 81 -12.47 1.23 -1.76
N PHE A 82 -11.30 1.19 -1.15
CA PHE A 82 -11.12 0.60 0.18
C PHE A 82 -10.23 1.48 1.03
N LEU A 83 -10.52 1.52 2.33
CA LEU A 83 -9.62 2.03 3.35
C LEU A 83 -8.99 0.84 4.06
N ILE A 84 -7.67 0.85 4.11
CA ILE A 84 -6.88 -0.22 4.72
C ILE A 84 -6.09 0.37 5.86
N GLU A 85 -6.11 -0.29 7.02
CA GLU A 85 -5.27 0.08 8.15
C GLU A 85 -4.32 -1.07 8.43
N GLY A 86 -3.10 -0.72 8.81
CA GLY A 86 -2.10 -1.73 9.09
C GLY A 86 -0.86 -1.14 9.74
N ASN A 87 0.15 -1.99 9.82
CA ASN A 87 1.46 -1.62 10.37
C ASN A 87 2.50 -1.74 9.29
N ALA A 88 3.42 -0.79 9.25
CA ALA A 88 4.39 -0.61 8.18
C ALA A 88 5.81 -0.88 8.67
N GLU A 89 6.60 -1.49 7.79
CA GLU A 89 8.02 -1.72 8.01
C GLU A 89 8.73 -1.56 6.67
N PHE A 90 9.86 -0.85 6.66
CA PHE A 90 10.69 -0.70 5.46
C PHE A 90 11.86 -1.67 5.53
N LEU A 91 12.03 -2.50 4.49
CA LEU A 91 13.11 -3.49 4.41
C LEU A 91 14.06 -3.15 3.26
N PRO A 92 15.36 -2.96 3.54
CA PRO A 92 16.35 -2.66 2.50
C PRO A 92 16.91 -3.91 1.82
N SER A 93 16.56 -5.11 2.29
CA SER A 93 17.07 -6.37 1.75
C SER A 93 16.15 -7.53 2.14
N GLY A 94 16.44 -8.71 1.61
CA GLY A 94 15.72 -9.93 1.92
C GLY A 94 14.76 -10.37 0.83
N PRO A 95 14.04 -11.51 1.03
CA PRO A 95 13.20 -12.10 0.00
C PRO A 95 12.08 -11.17 -0.50
N LEU A 96 11.44 -10.43 0.40
CA LEU A 96 10.36 -9.52 0.00
C LEU A 96 10.91 -8.33 -0.80
N TYR A 97 12.07 -7.82 -0.39
CA TYR A 97 12.76 -6.78 -1.16
C TYR A 97 13.11 -7.29 -2.56
N ASP A 98 13.70 -8.49 -2.64
CA ASP A 98 14.11 -9.08 -3.90
C ASP A 98 12.93 -9.25 -4.85
N GLN A 99 11.79 -9.69 -4.32
CA GLN A 99 10.56 -9.85 -5.10
C GLN A 99 10.09 -8.51 -5.67
N MET A 100 10.09 -7.47 -4.85
CA MET A 100 9.66 -6.15 -5.31
C MET A 100 10.68 -5.53 -6.29
N LYS A 101 11.96 -5.70 -6.03
CA LYS A 101 13.03 -5.18 -6.90
C LYS A 101 12.95 -5.78 -8.30
N ALA A 102 12.60 -7.07 -8.38
CA ALA A 102 12.43 -7.74 -9.67
C ALA A 102 11.28 -7.14 -10.49
N LYS A 103 10.19 -6.76 -9.81
CA LYS A 103 9.04 -6.13 -10.47
C LYS A 103 9.28 -4.66 -10.77
N CYS A 104 9.86 -3.93 -9.83
CA CYS A 104 10.07 -2.49 -9.91
C CYS A 104 11.55 -2.19 -9.67
N PRO A 105 12.36 -2.08 -10.74
CA PRO A 105 13.82 -1.91 -10.59
C PRO A 105 14.25 -0.66 -9.83
N PHE A 106 13.39 0.37 -9.75
CA PHE A 106 13.68 1.61 -9.01
C PHE A 106 13.59 1.45 -7.49
N THR A 107 13.20 0.27 -6.99
CA THR A 107 13.01 0.01 -5.55
C THR A 107 14.33 0.11 -4.80
N SER A 108 14.41 0.97 -3.78
CA SER A 108 15.55 1.02 -2.87
C SER A 108 15.26 0.34 -1.54
N ARG A 109 13.98 0.28 -1.14
CA ARG A 109 13.48 -0.47 0.00
C ARG A 109 12.10 -0.96 -0.37
N VAL A 110 11.64 -2.04 0.25
CA VAL A 110 10.23 -2.44 0.14
C VAL A 110 9.51 -2.00 1.40
N LEU A 111 8.36 -1.34 1.22
CA LEU A 111 7.45 -1.04 2.31
C LEU A 111 6.52 -2.23 2.46
N VAL A 112 6.55 -2.86 3.63
CA VAL A 112 5.72 -4.01 3.95
C VAL A 112 4.61 -3.53 4.87
N VAL A 113 3.36 -3.64 4.43
CA VAL A 113 2.20 -3.30 5.26
C VAL A 113 1.50 -4.60 5.66
N THR A 114 1.42 -4.83 6.97
CA THR A 114 0.64 -5.93 7.52
C THR A 114 -0.74 -5.39 7.86
N VAL A 115 -1.75 -5.88 7.14
CA VAL A 115 -3.12 -5.36 7.20
C VAL A 115 -3.80 -5.80 8.49
N SER A 116 -4.39 -4.85 9.21
CA SER A 116 -5.19 -5.12 10.40
C SER A 116 -6.69 -4.95 10.14
N SER A 117 -7.08 -4.11 9.18
CA SER A 117 -8.49 -3.96 8.81
C SER A 117 -8.61 -3.44 7.39
N ILE A 118 -9.74 -3.74 6.78
CA ILE A 118 -10.08 -3.25 5.45
C ILE A 118 -11.59 -3.03 5.40
N GLU A 119 -12.01 -1.89 4.83
CA GLU A 119 -13.43 -1.59 4.67
C GLU A 119 -13.66 -0.86 3.35
N LYS A 120 -14.86 -1.03 2.79
CA LYS A 120 -15.24 -0.35 1.56
C LYS A 120 -15.51 1.12 1.83
N THR A 121 -15.05 1.98 0.91
CA THR A 121 -15.35 3.41 0.94
C THR A 121 -16.23 3.83 -0.24
N LEU A 122 -16.26 2.99 -1.24
CA LEU A 122 -17.14 3.16 -2.40
C LEU A 122 -17.75 1.84 -2.81
#